data_25f51dcc4dad1cde8d2abc44b9d807dc
#
_entry.id   25f51dcc4dad1cde8d2abc44b9d807dc
#
_cell.length_a   1.000
_cell.length_b   1.000
_cell.length_c   1.000
_cell.angle_alpha   90.00
_cell.angle_beta   90.00
_cell.angle_gamma   90.00
#
_symmetry.space_group_name_H-M   'P 1'
#
loop_
_entity.id
_entity.type
_entity.pdbx_description
1 polymer ?
#
loop_
_entity_poly.entity_id
_entity_poly.type
_entity_poly.pdbx_seq_one_letter_code
_entity_poly.pdbx_strand_id
1 'polypeptide(L)'
;MKKIFLVFVIYFISLSSLRALIDVDITRGNLEPLPIAVSPLHVDIKSEEYEGLKIKELGSNISKIIEKNFKNTGLFNPLEKDAFVQKPDIAHLKPRFEDWRLITAQALVTGKLLIKDNKLKIEFRLWDLAASQEMVALAF
;
A
#
# COMPACT_ATOMS: atom_id res chain seq x y z
N MET A 1 37.76 -36.03 29.31
CA MET A 1 36.70 -35.13 29.78
C MET A 1 36.99 -33.64 29.57
N LYS A 2 38.15 -33.11 29.95
CA LYS A 2 38.47 -31.67 29.74
C LYS A 2 38.45 -31.20 28.28
N LYS A 3 38.89 -32.04 27.32
CA LYS A 3 38.92 -31.70 25.89
C LYS A 3 37.51 -31.62 25.25
N ILE A 4 36.59 -32.44 25.69
CA ILE A 4 35.18 -32.46 25.22
C ILE A 4 34.47 -31.22 25.75
N PHE A 5 34.73 -30.80 26.96
CA PHE A 5 34.18 -29.59 27.55
C PHE A 5 34.64 -28.33 26.83
N LEU A 6 35.93 -28.30 26.42
CA LEU A 6 36.49 -27.18 25.68
C LEU A 6 35.81 -27.02 24.28
N VAL A 7 35.56 -28.12 23.57
CA VAL A 7 34.88 -28.12 22.28
C VAL A 7 33.43 -27.62 22.42
N PHE A 8 32.76 -27.99 23.51
CA PHE A 8 31.38 -27.55 23.76
C PHE A 8 31.29 -26.04 24.06
N VAL A 9 32.28 -25.49 24.77
CA VAL A 9 32.38 -24.05 25.05
C VAL A 9 32.63 -23.26 23.79
N ILE A 10 33.49 -23.74 22.88
CA ILE A 10 33.80 -23.08 21.61
C ILE A 10 32.53 -23.09 20.68
N TYR A 11 31.79 -24.18 20.70
CA TYR A 11 30.54 -24.27 19.90
C TYR A 11 29.45 -23.29 20.38
N PHE A 12 29.38 -23.05 21.71
CA PHE A 12 28.42 -22.09 22.28
C PHE A 12 28.76 -20.62 22.01
N ILE A 13 30.04 -20.29 21.85
CA ILE A 13 30.51 -18.93 21.56
C ILE A 13 30.26 -18.55 20.09
N SER A 14 30.17 -19.53 19.18
CA SER A 14 29.86 -19.28 17.75
C SER A 14 28.40 -19.01 17.44
N LEU A 15 27.49 -19.11 18.43
CA LEU A 15 26.07 -18.75 18.30
C LEU A 15 25.77 -17.27 18.61
N SER A 16 26.78 -16.41 18.58
CA SER A 16 26.59 -14.97 18.65
C SER A 16 25.79 -14.53 17.40
N SER A 17 24.51 -14.29 17.58
CA SER A 17 23.62 -13.74 16.54
C SER A 17 24.27 -12.45 16.02
N LEU A 18 24.73 -12.47 14.77
CA LEU A 18 25.02 -11.25 14.02
C LEU A 18 23.70 -10.47 13.94
N ARG A 19 23.50 -9.53 14.84
CA ARG A 19 22.50 -8.49 14.65
C ARG A 19 23.05 -7.62 13.54
N ALA A 20 22.51 -7.78 12.33
CA ALA A 20 22.71 -6.81 11.28
C ALA A 20 22.13 -5.49 11.81
N LEU A 21 23.02 -4.59 12.23
CA LEU A 21 22.66 -3.21 12.51
C LEU A 21 22.29 -2.63 11.13
N ILE A 22 21.01 -2.36 10.91
CA ILE A 22 20.58 -1.58 9.75
C ILE A 22 21.06 -0.17 10.05
N ASP A 23 22.20 0.20 9.47
CA ASP A 23 22.71 1.56 9.49
C ASP A 23 21.85 2.37 8.51
N VAL A 24 20.85 3.05 9.06
CA VAL A 24 20.05 4.00 8.28
C VAL A 24 20.88 5.28 8.19
N ASP A 25 21.65 5.43 7.12
CA ASP A 25 22.37 6.67 6.82
C ASP A 25 21.38 7.79 6.46
N ILE A 26 20.95 8.55 7.45
CA ILE A 26 20.03 9.69 7.32
C ILE A 26 20.72 10.91 6.69
N THR A 27 22.01 10.82 6.36
CA THR A 27 22.80 11.99 5.91
C THR A 27 22.68 12.28 4.42
N ARG A 28 22.05 11.42 3.64
CA ARG A 28 21.74 11.69 2.21
C ARG A 28 20.28 12.10 2.06
N GLY A 29 20.04 13.41 2.18
CA GLY A 29 18.72 14.05 2.02
C GLY A 29 18.13 14.00 0.61
N ASN A 30 18.19 12.85 -0.05
CA ASN A 30 17.54 12.61 -1.33
C ASN A 30 16.87 11.23 -1.29
N LEU A 31 15.88 11.08 -0.43
CA LEU A 31 14.99 9.93 -0.49
C LEU A 31 14.21 10.04 -1.79
N GLU A 32 14.42 9.11 -2.71
CA GLU A 32 13.56 9.02 -3.89
C GLU A 32 12.12 8.77 -3.43
N PRO A 33 11.16 9.59 -3.89
CA PRO A 33 9.77 9.40 -3.50
C PRO A 33 9.27 8.00 -3.88
N LEU A 34 8.60 7.33 -2.93
CA LEU A 34 8.11 5.96 -3.08
C LEU A 34 7.03 5.90 -4.17
N PRO A 35 7.20 5.07 -5.22
CA PRO A 35 6.19 4.88 -6.24
C PRO A 35 4.92 4.27 -5.67
N ILE A 36 3.81 5.00 -5.73
CA ILE A 36 2.51 4.58 -5.20
C ILE A 36 1.44 4.60 -6.28
N ALA A 37 0.67 3.52 -6.39
CA ALA A 37 -0.52 3.49 -7.22
C ALA A 37 -1.75 3.86 -6.37
N VAL A 38 -2.60 4.74 -6.90
CA VAL A 38 -3.88 5.08 -6.28
C VAL A 38 -4.98 4.69 -7.25
N SER A 39 -5.57 3.51 -7.05
CA SER A 39 -6.67 3.03 -7.88
C SER A 39 -7.89 3.96 -7.72
N PRO A 40 -8.64 4.26 -8.79
CA PRO A 40 -9.96 4.83 -8.64
C PRO A 40 -10.79 3.97 -7.67
N LEU A 41 -11.60 4.60 -6.83
CA LEU A 41 -12.43 3.84 -5.90
C LEU A 41 -13.51 3.08 -6.66
N HIS A 42 -13.70 1.81 -6.32
CA HIS A 42 -14.83 1.03 -6.81
C HIS A 42 -16.13 1.60 -6.25
N VAL A 43 -17.13 1.68 -7.10
CA VAL A 43 -18.47 2.19 -6.73
C VAL A 43 -19.42 1.02 -6.65
N ASP A 44 -19.74 0.59 -5.43
CA ASP A 44 -20.72 -0.47 -5.16
C ASP A 44 -22.09 0.14 -4.81
N ILE A 45 -22.64 0.86 -5.78
CA ILE A 45 -23.91 1.56 -5.61
C ILE A 45 -24.79 1.31 -6.84
N LYS A 46 -26.01 0.88 -6.60
CA LYS A 46 -27.02 0.68 -7.65
C LYS A 46 -27.62 2.00 -8.16
N SER A 47 -27.48 3.07 -7.40
CA SER A 47 -27.96 4.41 -7.75
C SER A 47 -26.87 5.18 -8.50
N GLU A 48 -27.25 5.89 -9.56
CA GLU A 48 -26.31 6.74 -10.30
C GLU A 48 -25.99 8.03 -9.55
N GLU A 49 -26.86 8.47 -8.64
CA GLU A 49 -26.73 9.72 -7.89
C GLU A 49 -26.99 9.52 -6.41
N TYR A 50 -26.27 10.27 -5.59
CA TYR A 50 -26.47 10.41 -4.16
C TYR A 50 -26.40 11.90 -3.81
N GLU A 51 -27.49 12.44 -3.26
CA GLU A 51 -27.60 13.88 -2.93
C GLU A 51 -27.22 14.81 -4.09
N GLY A 52 -27.58 14.44 -5.33
CA GLY A 52 -27.26 15.19 -6.55
C GLY A 52 -25.81 15.03 -7.06
N LEU A 53 -25.01 14.18 -6.40
CA LEU A 53 -23.65 13.87 -6.85
C LEU A 53 -23.63 12.63 -7.73
N LYS A 54 -22.95 12.71 -8.86
CA LYS A 54 -22.66 11.54 -9.69
C LYS A 54 -21.61 10.67 -9.01
N ILE A 55 -22.02 9.55 -8.45
CA ILE A 55 -21.22 8.71 -7.56
C ILE A 55 -20.00 8.12 -8.26
N LYS A 56 -20.12 7.77 -9.54
CA LYS A 56 -18.99 7.28 -10.33
C LYS A 56 -17.87 8.33 -10.46
N GLU A 57 -18.27 9.59 -10.67
CA GLU A 57 -17.31 10.71 -10.70
C GLU A 57 -16.70 10.97 -9.33
N LEU A 58 -17.49 10.80 -8.25
CA LEU A 58 -17.03 10.97 -6.88
C LEU A 58 -15.87 10.01 -6.53
N GLY A 59 -16.00 8.74 -6.91
CA GLY A 59 -14.92 7.75 -6.70
C GLY A 59 -13.61 8.15 -7.39
N SER A 60 -13.69 8.64 -8.62
CA SER A 60 -12.52 9.14 -9.34
C SER A 60 -11.95 10.42 -8.72
N ASN A 61 -12.81 11.35 -8.30
CA ASN A 61 -12.39 12.62 -7.72
C ASN A 61 -11.70 12.43 -6.36
N ILE A 62 -12.20 11.53 -5.53
CA ILE A 62 -11.55 11.18 -4.25
C ILE A 62 -10.15 10.63 -4.51
N SER A 63 -9.99 9.72 -5.47
CA SER A 63 -8.66 9.18 -5.82
C SER A 63 -7.70 10.26 -6.27
N LYS A 64 -8.16 11.23 -7.09
CA LYS A 64 -7.33 12.37 -7.51
C LYS A 64 -6.89 13.25 -6.33
N ILE A 65 -7.76 13.45 -5.35
CA ILE A 65 -7.42 14.20 -4.13
C ILE A 65 -6.34 13.48 -3.34
N ILE A 66 -6.47 12.15 -3.18
CA ILE A 66 -5.48 11.31 -2.50
C ILE A 66 -4.12 11.40 -3.21
N GLU A 67 -4.10 11.23 -4.54
CA GLU A 67 -2.89 11.37 -5.36
C GLU A 67 -2.21 12.71 -5.14
N LYS A 68 -2.98 13.81 -5.25
CA LYS A 68 -2.47 15.16 -5.03
C LYS A 68 -1.87 15.31 -3.64
N ASN A 69 -2.53 14.78 -2.61
CA ASN A 69 -2.04 14.85 -1.24
C ASN A 69 -0.74 14.05 -1.07
N PHE A 70 -0.65 12.85 -1.60
CA PHE A 70 0.60 12.07 -1.58
C PHE A 70 1.74 12.81 -2.28
N LYS A 71 1.49 13.34 -3.48
CA LYS A 71 2.48 14.11 -4.22
C LYS A 71 2.98 15.34 -3.43
N ASN A 72 2.07 16.02 -2.75
CA ASN A 72 2.41 17.22 -1.97
C ASN A 72 3.28 16.91 -0.74
N THR A 73 3.29 15.68 -0.24
CA THR A 73 4.18 15.30 0.87
C THR A 73 5.64 15.24 0.48
N GLY A 74 5.94 15.07 -0.83
CA GLY A 74 7.29 14.82 -1.33
C GLY A 74 7.83 13.42 -1.02
N LEU A 75 7.10 12.60 -0.27
CA LEU A 75 7.49 11.24 0.13
C LEU A 75 7.03 10.18 -0.88
N PHE A 76 6.03 10.50 -1.68
CA PHE A 76 5.41 9.58 -2.62
C PHE A 76 5.44 10.14 -4.04
N ASN A 77 5.56 9.23 -5.00
CA ASN A 77 5.43 9.50 -6.42
C ASN A 77 4.22 8.73 -6.99
N PRO A 78 3.02 9.35 -7.08
CA PRO A 78 1.85 8.70 -7.63
C PRO A 78 2.07 8.32 -9.10
N LEU A 79 1.76 7.07 -9.44
CA LEU A 79 1.88 6.55 -10.80
C LEU A 79 0.68 6.95 -11.66
N GLU A 80 0.93 7.13 -12.97
CA GLU A 80 -0.11 7.47 -13.94
C GLU A 80 -1.12 6.32 -14.11
N LYS A 81 -2.41 6.66 -14.16
CA LYS A 81 -3.51 5.68 -14.23
C LYS A 81 -3.52 4.85 -15.51
N ASP A 82 -2.99 5.41 -16.59
CA ASP A 82 -2.92 4.72 -17.89
C ASP A 82 -2.02 3.49 -17.85
N ALA A 83 -1.13 3.41 -16.86
CA ALA A 83 -0.29 2.24 -16.61
C ALA A 83 -1.04 1.10 -15.87
N PHE A 84 -2.22 1.36 -15.30
CA PHE A 84 -2.91 0.39 -14.45
C PHE A 84 -3.55 -0.74 -15.28
N VAL A 85 -3.12 -1.96 -15.03
CA VAL A 85 -3.64 -3.17 -15.69
C VAL A 85 -4.93 -3.65 -15.01
N GLN A 86 -5.02 -3.53 -13.70
CA GLN A 86 -6.13 -4.05 -12.91
C GLN A 86 -7.20 -2.98 -12.69
N LYS A 87 -8.46 -3.34 -12.99
CA LYS A 87 -9.60 -2.44 -12.81
C LYS A 87 -10.01 -2.32 -11.33
N PRO A 88 -10.64 -1.21 -10.93
CA PRO A 88 -11.05 -0.94 -9.54
C PRO A 88 -12.02 -1.97 -8.95
N ASP A 89 -12.92 -2.53 -9.77
CA ASP A 89 -13.90 -3.55 -9.39
C ASP A 89 -13.28 -4.87 -8.91
N ILE A 90 -12.03 -5.11 -9.28
CA ILE A 90 -11.26 -6.28 -8.84
C ILE A 90 -10.27 -5.87 -7.75
N ALA A 91 -9.54 -4.78 -7.95
CA ALA A 91 -8.46 -4.35 -7.07
C ALA A 91 -8.93 -4.05 -5.63
N HIS A 92 -10.19 -3.61 -5.43
CA HIS A 92 -10.70 -3.29 -4.09
C HIS A 92 -10.93 -4.53 -3.21
N LEU A 93 -11.08 -5.73 -3.78
CA LEU A 93 -11.26 -6.98 -3.04
C LEU A 93 -9.90 -7.50 -2.54
N LYS A 94 -9.09 -7.96 -3.48
CA LYS A 94 -7.71 -8.35 -3.27
C LYS A 94 -6.93 -8.08 -4.55
N PRO A 95 -5.92 -7.20 -4.52
CA PRO A 95 -5.16 -6.89 -5.72
C PRO A 95 -4.33 -8.10 -6.18
N ARG A 96 -4.14 -8.22 -7.48
CA ARG A 96 -3.12 -9.10 -8.04
C ARG A 96 -1.79 -8.37 -7.97
N PHE A 97 -1.03 -8.65 -6.92
CA PHE A 97 0.20 -7.92 -6.59
C PHE A 97 1.21 -7.88 -7.74
N GLU A 98 1.28 -8.96 -8.55
CA GLU A 98 2.18 -9.05 -9.69
C GLU A 98 1.92 -7.93 -10.72
N ASP A 99 0.65 -7.68 -11.06
CA ASP A 99 0.28 -6.67 -12.05
C ASP A 99 0.75 -5.27 -11.64
N TRP A 100 0.71 -4.97 -10.35
CA TRP A 100 1.15 -3.70 -9.80
C TRP A 100 2.67 -3.58 -9.69
N ARG A 101 3.36 -4.69 -9.42
CA ARG A 101 4.83 -4.74 -9.44
C ARG A 101 5.41 -4.54 -10.84
N LEU A 102 4.73 -5.02 -11.89
CA LEU A 102 5.15 -4.81 -13.27
C LEU A 102 5.25 -3.32 -13.64
N ILE A 103 4.43 -2.48 -13.07
CA ILE A 103 4.48 -1.03 -13.26
C ILE A 103 5.33 -0.31 -12.20
N THR A 104 6.18 -1.05 -11.50
CA THR A 104 7.11 -0.53 -10.47
C THR A 104 6.46 0.08 -9.24
N ALA A 105 5.16 -0.14 -9.00
CA ALA A 105 4.51 0.31 -7.78
C ALA A 105 5.06 -0.45 -6.56
N GLN A 106 5.34 0.26 -5.48
CA GLN A 106 5.76 -0.31 -4.20
C GLN A 106 4.62 -0.34 -3.19
N ALA A 107 3.70 0.60 -3.30
CA ALA A 107 2.47 0.64 -2.51
C ALA A 107 1.25 0.84 -3.41
N LEU A 108 0.09 0.39 -2.94
CA LEU A 108 -1.18 0.53 -3.64
C LEU A 108 -2.28 0.96 -2.68
N VAL A 109 -3.01 2.00 -3.04
CA VAL A 109 -4.26 2.38 -2.39
C VAL A 109 -5.42 1.87 -3.23
N THR A 110 -6.30 1.10 -2.61
CA THR A 110 -7.59 0.70 -3.17
C THR A 110 -8.73 1.12 -2.26
N GLY A 111 -9.95 1.09 -2.75
CA GLY A 111 -11.09 1.36 -1.90
C GLY A 111 -12.41 1.22 -2.64
N LYS A 112 -13.48 1.41 -1.91
CA LYS A 112 -14.84 1.39 -2.44
C LYS A 112 -15.74 2.44 -1.80
N LEU A 113 -16.73 2.87 -2.58
CA LEU A 113 -17.87 3.68 -2.15
C LEU A 113 -19.10 2.81 -2.11
N LEU A 114 -19.86 2.90 -1.05
CA LEU A 114 -21.18 2.26 -0.94
C LEU A 114 -22.15 3.16 -0.18
N ILE A 115 -23.45 2.99 -0.45
CA ILE A 115 -24.50 3.61 0.37
C ILE A 115 -25.03 2.54 1.32
N LYS A 116 -24.99 2.85 2.61
CA LYS A 116 -25.56 2.03 3.68
C LYS A 116 -26.39 2.92 4.61
N ASP A 117 -27.64 2.52 4.87
CA ASP A 117 -28.56 3.26 5.76
C ASP A 117 -28.69 4.75 5.36
N ASN A 118 -28.82 5.01 4.07
CA ASN A 118 -28.88 6.35 3.45
C ASN A 118 -27.66 7.24 3.78
N LYS A 119 -26.50 6.62 4.05
CA LYS A 119 -25.23 7.30 4.29
C LYS A 119 -24.17 6.80 3.31
N LEU A 120 -23.37 7.73 2.81
CA LEU A 120 -22.19 7.38 2.01
C LEU A 120 -21.12 6.80 2.94
N LYS A 121 -20.68 5.59 2.63
CA LYS A 121 -19.58 4.92 3.29
C LYS A 121 -18.40 4.79 2.34
N ILE A 122 -17.22 5.13 2.81
CA ILE A 122 -15.98 5.02 2.05
C ILE A 122 -15.05 4.05 2.78
N GLU A 123 -14.57 3.04 2.09
CA GLU A 123 -13.58 2.10 2.62
C GLU A 123 -12.28 2.24 1.84
N PHE A 124 -11.14 2.30 2.54
CA PHE A 124 -9.81 2.36 1.96
C PHE A 124 -8.95 1.23 2.46
N ARG A 125 -8.04 0.78 1.61
CA ARG A 125 -6.98 -0.17 1.96
C ARG A 125 -5.65 0.28 1.37
N LEU A 126 -4.61 0.19 2.18
CA LEU A 126 -3.23 0.36 1.77
C LEU A 126 -2.55 -1.00 1.73
N TRP A 127 -1.89 -1.29 0.65
CA TRP A 127 -1.19 -2.54 0.41
C TRP A 127 0.31 -2.32 0.25
N ASP A 128 1.10 -3.15 0.90
CA ASP A 128 2.51 -3.34 0.60
C ASP A 128 2.64 -4.34 -0.55
N LEU A 129 3.13 -3.88 -1.69
CA LEU A 129 3.21 -4.73 -2.88
C LEU A 129 4.42 -5.67 -2.84
N ALA A 130 5.50 -5.31 -2.14
CA ALA A 130 6.65 -6.18 -1.95
C ALA A 130 6.29 -7.36 -1.04
N ALA A 131 5.71 -7.06 0.13
CA ALA A 131 5.28 -8.08 1.09
C ALA A 131 3.98 -8.79 0.68
N SER A 132 3.24 -8.30 -0.32
CA SER A 132 1.94 -8.82 -0.76
C SER A 132 0.90 -8.88 0.36
N GLN A 133 0.85 -7.84 1.20
CA GLN A 133 -0.02 -7.81 2.37
C GLN A 133 -0.75 -6.47 2.55
N GLU A 134 -1.89 -6.52 3.20
CA GLU A 134 -2.60 -5.33 3.64
C GLU A 134 -1.88 -4.70 4.84
N MET A 135 -1.59 -3.41 4.75
CA MET A 135 -0.98 -2.64 5.83
C MET A 135 -2.03 -1.96 6.71
N VAL A 136 -3.05 -1.38 6.08
CA VAL A 136 -4.10 -0.60 6.75
C VAL A 136 -5.42 -0.76 6.02
N ALA A 137 -6.50 -0.91 6.78
CA ALA A 137 -7.88 -0.79 6.30
C ALA A 137 -8.62 0.24 7.16
N LEU A 138 -9.28 1.19 6.51
CA LEU A 138 -10.04 2.27 7.14
C LEU A 138 -11.44 2.37 6.53
N ALA A 139 -12.42 2.77 7.34
CA ALA A 139 -13.78 3.04 6.88
C ALA A 139 -14.32 4.31 7.54
N PHE A 140 -15.02 5.13 6.75
CA PHE A 140 -15.61 6.41 7.15
C PHE A 140 -17.08 6.47 6.72
#